data_bc2a4053345fa935270fdc7550dcb99d
#
_entry.id   bc2a4053345fa935270fdc7550dcb99d
#
_cell.length_a   1.000
_cell.length_b   1.000
_cell.length_c   1.000
_cell.angle_alpha   90.00
_cell.angle_beta   90.00
_cell.angle_gamma   90.00
#
_symmetry.space_group_name_H-M   'P 1'
#
loop_
_entity.id
_entity.type
_entity.pdbx_description
1 polymer ?
#
loop_
_entity_poly.entity_id
_entity_poly.type
_entity_poly.pdbx_seq_one_letter_code
_entity_poly.pdbx_strand_id
1 'polypeptide(L)'
;MKKVLEVCLSPDLGGLELYMKNITKYLNSPAVINKKSKLKSVFENEEIDYFELSRYSFFKLARIIDKEKIDIVHLHWTKDTTTVVFAKLLSKRKPKIVQTRHMHMTRFKSDFYHKFLYKNIDMMIAVTNLVKEQLEKFIPKDIRPKIETSYIGANTPKLLSNEEKNSLKKSFNITDEFIVCIVGRIEEAKGQHIVLEAVESLRKSGIKIKTLVVGHYMDENYFNNLKNSYPNDIFTGFVSNPTDLMQISDCVVLATKKETFGLVLIEAMKCGVCVLGSNSGGPLEIIDDEKTGLLFESMNSD
;
A
#
# COMPACT_ATOMS: atom_id res chain seq x y z
N MET A 1 23.99 7.41 16.35
CA MET A 1 22.76 6.80 15.83
C MET A 1 23.16 5.64 14.92
N LYS A 2 22.42 4.52 14.88
CA LYS A 2 22.69 3.43 13.94
C LYS A 2 22.29 3.84 12.54
N LYS A 3 23.13 3.52 11.55
CA LYS A 3 22.87 3.88 10.14
C LYS A 3 22.02 2.79 9.47
N VAL A 4 20.87 3.20 8.96
CA VAL A 4 19.90 2.31 8.27
C VAL A 4 20.06 2.48 6.76
N LEU A 5 19.89 1.40 6.00
CA LEU A 5 19.76 1.39 4.55
C LEU A 5 18.40 0.81 4.17
N GLU A 6 17.57 1.59 3.53
CA GLU A 6 16.26 1.15 3.04
C GLU A 6 16.41 0.44 1.69
N VAL A 7 15.82 -0.75 1.52
CA VAL A 7 15.98 -1.56 0.28
C VAL A 7 14.62 -1.97 -0.27
N CYS A 8 14.36 -1.59 -1.53
CA CYS A 8 13.23 -2.06 -2.31
C CYS A 8 13.59 -2.13 -3.81
N LEU A 9 13.76 -3.34 -4.33
CA LEU A 9 14.08 -3.57 -5.75
C LEU A 9 12.82 -3.88 -6.59
N SER A 10 11.63 -3.47 -6.11
CA SER A 10 10.41 -3.50 -6.91
C SER A 10 10.48 -2.49 -8.06
N PRO A 11 10.07 -2.87 -9.28
CA PRO A 11 9.96 -1.94 -10.39
C PRO A 11 8.70 -1.06 -10.34
N ASP A 12 7.71 -1.46 -9.53
CA ASP A 12 6.40 -0.85 -9.48
C ASP A 12 6.35 0.40 -8.59
N LEU A 13 5.17 1.03 -8.52
CA LEU A 13 4.83 2.10 -7.59
C LEU A 13 3.47 1.79 -6.97
N GLY A 14 3.45 1.58 -5.68
CA GLY A 14 2.25 1.28 -4.90
C GLY A 14 2.46 1.60 -3.43
N GLY A 15 1.56 1.12 -2.57
CA GLY A 15 1.61 1.41 -1.12
C GLY A 15 2.92 1.00 -0.44
N LEU A 16 3.51 -0.13 -0.83
CA LEU A 16 4.78 -0.62 -0.30
C LEU A 16 5.93 0.34 -0.63
N GLU A 17 6.02 0.76 -1.89
CA GLU A 17 7.07 1.64 -2.37
C GLU A 17 6.95 3.04 -1.77
N LEU A 18 5.73 3.56 -1.67
CA LEU A 18 5.45 4.85 -1.02
C LEU A 18 5.72 4.80 0.49
N TYR A 19 5.43 3.68 1.16
CA TYR A 19 5.80 3.48 2.55
C TYR A 19 7.31 3.54 2.74
N MET A 20 8.08 2.81 1.93
CA MET A 20 9.54 2.86 1.96
C MET A 20 10.05 4.30 1.74
N LYS A 21 9.52 5.03 0.77
CA LYS A 21 9.86 6.43 0.53
C LYS A 21 9.63 7.29 1.77
N ASN A 22 8.49 7.14 2.43
CA ASN A 22 8.17 7.91 3.63
C ASN A 22 9.13 7.60 4.80
N ILE A 23 9.45 6.33 5.02
CA ILE A 23 10.42 5.92 6.07
C ILE A 23 11.83 6.43 5.73
N THR A 24 12.26 6.32 4.48
CA THR A 24 13.55 6.85 4.00
C THR A 24 13.68 8.34 4.35
N LYS A 25 12.65 9.12 4.03
CA LYS A 25 12.61 10.56 4.32
C LYS A 25 12.60 10.85 5.82
N TYR A 26 11.77 10.14 6.58
CA TYR A 26 11.66 10.32 8.03
C TYR A 26 12.96 10.01 8.77
N LEU A 27 13.65 8.94 8.38
CA LEU A 27 14.92 8.53 8.99
C LEU A 27 16.13 9.26 8.42
N ASN A 28 15.95 10.05 7.37
CA ASN A 28 17.05 10.66 6.59
C ASN A 28 18.11 9.60 6.23
N SER A 29 17.66 8.45 5.75
CA SER A 29 18.50 7.28 5.46
C SER A 29 18.75 7.15 3.96
N PRO A 30 19.90 6.60 3.52
CA PRO A 30 20.09 6.24 2.13
C PRO A 30 19.17 5.08 1.71
N ALA A 31 18.83 5.04 0.44
CA ALA A 31 17.99 3.99 -0.12
C ALA A 31 18.68 3.22 -1.26
N VAL A 32 18.20 2.00 -1.50
CA VAL A 32 18.52 1.20 -2.68
C VAL A 32 17.24 0.85 -3.41
N ILE A 33 17.14 1.26 -4.66
CA ILE A 33 15.98 1.02 -5.52
C ILE A 33 16.37 0.26 -6.79
N ASN A 34 15.39 -0.30 -7.48
CA ASN A 34 15.61 -0.95 -8.76
C ASN A 34 15.92 0.11 -9.83
N LYS A 35 16.86 -0.20 -10.75
CA LYS A 35 17.17 0.67 -11.91
C LYS A 35 15.94 1.03 -12.76
N LYS A 36 14.90 0.16 -12.75
CA LYS A 36 13.65 0.34 -13.49
C LYS A 36 12.50 0.77 -12.57
N SER A 37 12.79 1.15 -11.32
CA SER A 37 11.75 1.51 -10.37
C SER A 37 11.09 2.84 -10.74
N LYS A 38 9.77 2.85 -10.67
CA LYS A 38 8.97 4.09 -10.76
C LYS A 38 9.18 5.02 -9.55
N LEU A 39 9.78 4.54 -8.45
CA LEU A 39 10.22 5.38 -7.33
C LEU A 39 11.29 6.39 -7.71
N LYS A 40 12.04 6.15 -8.79
CA LYS A 40 13.15 7.01 -9.20
C LYS A 40 12.71 8.47 -9.34
N SER A 41 11.70 8.74 -10.13
CA SER A 41 11.18 10.10 -10.33
C SER A 41 10.67 10.73 -9.02
N VAL A 42 10.08 9.93 -8.14
CA VAL A 42 9.60 10.40 -6.83
C VAL A 42 10.77 10.80 -5.94
N PHE A 43 11.85 10.00 -5.92
CA PHE A 43 13.05 10.29 -5.12
C PHE A 43 13.80 11.52 -5.64
N GLU A 44 13.91 11.65 -6.97
CA GLU A 44 14.52 12.82 -7.61
C GLU A 44 13.75 14.11 -7.30
N ASN A 45 12.42 14.06 -7.37
CA ASN A 45 11.56 15.22 -7.05
C ASN A 45 11.60 15.63 -5.57
N GLU A 46 11.84 14.66 -4.66
CA GLU A 46 11.90 14.91 -3.21
C GLU A 46 13.34 15.01 -2.67
N GLU A 47 14.36 15.03 -3.55
CA GLU A 47 15.79 15.13 -3.23
C GLU A 47 16.27 14.05 -2.23
N ILE A 48 15.76 12.81 -2.40
CA ILE A 48 16.13 11.68 -1.55
C ILE A 48 17.33 10.95 -2.15
N ASP A 49 18.38 10.76 -1.37
CA ASP A 49 19.58 10.02 -1.78
C ASP A 49 19.31 8.53 -1.99
N TYR A 50 19.74 7.99 -3.14
CA TYR A 50 19.55 6.58 -3.43
C TYR A 50 20.66 5.98 -4.30
N PHE A 51 20.77 4.65 -4.22
CA PHE A 51 21.59 3.83 -5.10
C PHE A 51 20.70 2.99 -6.01
N GLU A 52 21.12 2.81 -7.26
CA GLU A 52 20.42 1.96 -8.21
C GLU A 52 21.08 0.58 -8.33
N LEU A 53 20.30 -0.48 -8.10
CA LEU A 53 20.73 -1.84 -8.28
C LEU A 53 19.73 -2.64 -9.14
N SER A 54 20.22 -3.66 -9.81
CA SER A 54 19.39 -4.72 -10.36
C SER A 54 19.14 -5.78 -9.29
N ARG A 55 18.04 -6.52 -9.43
CA ARG A 55 17.77 -7.69 -8.58
C ARG A 55 18.95 -8.66 -8.63
N TYR A 56 19.24 -9.31 -7.52
CA TYR A 56 20.40 -10.22 -7.32
C TYR A 56 21.78 -9.55 -7.35
N SER A 57 21.88 -8.23 -7.27
CA SER A 57 23.17 -7.51 -7.19
C SER A 57 23.79 -7.54 -5.79
N PHE A 58 23.82 -8.69 -5.12
CA PHE A 58 24.25 -8.83 -3.73
C PHE A 58 25.72 -8.43 -3.49
N PHE A 59 26.64 -8.62 -4.43
CA PHE A 59 28.03 -8.11 -4.31
C PHE A 59 28.09 -6.58 -4.27
N LYS A 60 27.31 -5.91 -5.12
CA LYS A 60 27.25 -4.44 -5.13
C LYS A 60 26.59 -3.92 -3.87
N LEU A 61 25.50 -4.56 -3.42
CA LEU A 61 24.84 -4.21 -2.17
C LEU A 61 25.77 -4.38 -0.97
N ALA A 62 26.58 -5.46 -0.90
CA ALA A 62 27.56 -5.66 0.15
C ALA A 62 28.61 -4.54 0.19
N ARG A 63 29.07 -4.09 -0.98
CA ARG A 63 30.03 -2.95 -1.08
C ARG A 63 29.39 -1.64 -0.60
N ILE A 64 28.10 -1.39 -0.92
CA ILE A 64 27.36 -0.21 -0.40
C ILE A 64 27.28 -0.29 1.12
N ILE A 65 26.88 -1.44 1.68
CA ILE A 65 26.79 -1.67 3.12
C ILE A 65 28.13 -1.34 3.82
N ASP A 66 29.24 -1.82 3.27
CA ASP A 66 30.56 -1.61 3.86
C ASP A 66 31.02 -0.16 3.71
N LYS A 67 30.88 0.43 2.52
CA LYS A 67 31.27 1.82 2.23
C LYS A 67 30.50 2.82 3.06
N GLU A 68 29.19 2.67 3.12
CA GLU A 68 28.28 3.55 3.84
C GLU A 68 28.22 3.24 5.35
N LYS A 69 28.96 2.22 5.81
CA LYS A 69 29.01 1.81 7.23
C LYS A 69 27.62 1.48 7.80
N ILE A 70 26.81 0.76 7.05
CA ILE A 70 25.42 0.41 7.42
C ILE A 70 25.37 -0.58 8.57
N ASP A 71 24.56 -0.31 9.57
CA ASP A 71 24.32 -1.16 10.75
C ASP A 71 23.06 -2.01 10.58
N ILE A 72 22.04 -1.47 9.89
CA ILE A 72 20.75 -2.11 9.66
C ILE A 72 20.39 -2.01 8.19
N VAL A 73 19.99 -3.12 7.58
CA VAL A 73 19.33 -3.15 6.27
C VAL A 73 17.85 -3.41 6.50
N HIS A 74 17.02 -2.46 6.12
CA HIS A 74 15.58 -2.57 6.21
C HIS A 74 15.00 -2.86 4.82
N LEU A 75 14.43 -4.04 4.62
CA LEU A 75 13.90 -4.46 3.34
C LEU A 75 12.37 -4.48 3.34
N HIS A 76 11.78 -4.05 2.22
CA HIS A 76 10.34 -3.90 2.07
C HIS A 76 9.72 -4.92 1.12
N TRP A 77 10.40 -5.27 0.04
CA TRP A 77 9.88 -6.23 -0.93
C TRP A 77 10.38 -7.64 -0.64
N THR A 78 9.48 -8.56 -0.37
CA THR A 78 9.84 -9.94 0.00
C THR A 78 10.74 -10.64 -1.01
N LYS A 79 10.63 -10.29 -2.29
CA LYS A 79 11.48 -10.87 -3.34
C LYS A 79 12.95 -10.44 -3.24
N ASP A 80 13.27 -9.44 -2.43
CA ASP A 80 14.64 -8.95 -2.22
C ASP A 80 15.36 -9.67 -1.08
N THR A 81 14.64 -10.49 -0.31
CA THR A 81 15.20 -11.19 0.86
C THR A 81 16.49 -11.93 0.53
N THR A 82 16.52 -12.64 -0.60
CA THR A 82 17.72 -13.35 -1.08
C THR A 82 18.89 -12.40 -1.28
N THR A 83 18.66 -11.31 -2.00
CA THR A 83 19.71 -10.32 -2.32
C THR A 83 20.29 -9.72 -1.04
N VAL A 84 19.44 -9.37 -0.09
CA VAL A 84 19.84 -8.75 1.18
C VAL A 84 20.58 -9.75 2.08
N VAL A 85 20.09 -10.99 2.20
CA VAL A 85 20.74 -12.03 3.00
C VAL A 85 22.14 -12.34 2.46
N PHE A 86 22.30 -12.56 1.15
CA PHE A 86 23.62 -12.81 0.58
C PHE A 86 24.53 -11.58 0.69
N ALA A 87 24.01 -10.36 0.55
CA ALA A 87 24.79 -9.15 0.77
C ALA A 87 25.28 -9.03 2.22
N LYS A 88 24.43 -9.34 3.23
CA LYS A 88 24.85 -9.42 4.64
C LYS A 88 26.00 -10.42 4.83
N LEU A 89 25.89 -11.61 4.25
CA LEU A 89 26.91 -12.65 4.40
C LEU A 89 28.25 -12.30 3.74
N LEU A 90 28.24 -11.50 2.69
CA LEU A 90 29.43 -11.03 1.97
C LEU A 90 30.04 -9.77 2.58
N SER A 91 29.21 -8.92 3.20
CA SER A 91 29.67 -7.69 3.84
C SER A 91 30.55 -7.98 5.05
N LYS A 92 31.60 -7.16 5.24
CA LYS A 92 32.46 -7.19 6.44
C LYS A 92 31.71 -6.70 7.68
N ARG A 93 30.71 -5.83 7.53
CA ARG A 93 29.93 -5.25 8.63
C ARG A 93 28.88 -6.19 9.20
N LYS A 94 28.38 -7.16 8.43
CA LYS A 94 27.33 -8.10 8.88
C LYS A 94 26.12 -7.36 9.48
N PRO A 95 25.45 -6.46 8.77
CA PRO A 95 24.36 -5.65 9.32
C PRO A 95 23.22 -6.50 9.84
N LYS A 96 22.41 -5.95 10.75
CA LYS A 96 21.11 -6.53 11.10
C LYS A 96 20.13 -6.38 9.94
N ILE A 97 19.28 -7.39 9.71
CA ILE A 97 18.21 -7.33 8.71
C ILE A 97 16.88 -7.16 9.42
N VAL A 98 16.18 -6.09 9.07
CA VAL A 98 14.77 -5.86 9.41
C VAL A 98 13.95 -6.00 8.14
N GLN A 99 12.84 -6.72 8.18
CA GLN A 99 11.93 -6.88 7.04
C GLN A 99 10.53 -6.42 7.42
N THR A 100 9.99 -5.39 6.72
CA THR A 100 8.57 -5.08 6.80
C THR A 100 7.79 -5.98 5.86
N ARG A 101 6.76 -6.63 6.40
CA ARG A 101 5.87 -7.51 5.66
C ARG A 101 4.59 -6.79 5.27
N HIS A 102 4.50 -6.39 4.00
CA HIS A 102 3.35 -5.67 3.43
C HIS A 102 2.28 -6.58 2.82
N MET A 103 2.51 -7.87 2.75
CA MET A 103 1.63 -8.81 2.04
C MET A 103 1.33 -10.02 2.92
N HIS A 104 0.14 -10.57 2.74
CA HIS A 104 -0.26 -11.82 3.37
C HIS A 104 0.76 -12.96 3.14
N MET A 105 0.88 -13.83 4.12
CA MET A 105 1.56 -15.11 3.99
C MET A 105 0.53 -16.23 4.03
N THR A 106 0.47 -17.04 2.98
CA THR A 106 -0.61 -18.03 2.79
C THR A 106 -0.11 -19.48 2.80
N ARG A 107 1.19 -19.71 2.94
CA ARG A 107 1.79 -21.04 2.90
C ARG A 107 3.01 -21.17 3.79
N PHE A 108 3.26 -22.39 4.26
CA PHE A 108 4.44 -22.72 5.06
C PHE A 108 5.75 -22.42 4.30
N LYS A 109 6.75 -21.98 5.05
CA LYS A 109 8.10 -21.64 4.61
C LYS A 109 9.12 -22.52 5.37
N SER A 110 9.02 -23.83 5.20
CA SER A 110 9.78 -24.84 5.95
C SER A 110 10.82 -25.58 5.12
N ASP A 111 10.93 -25.28 3.82
CA ASP A 111 11.99 -25.85 2.98
C ASP A 111 13.37 -25.26 3.31
N PHE A 112 14.43 -25.95 2.87
CA PHE A 112 15.81 -25.60 3.18
C PHE A 112 16.15 -24.15 2.82
N TYR A 113 15.71 -23.69 1.66
CA TYR A 113 15.98 -22.33 1.18
C TYR A 113 15.35 -21.26 2.08
N HIS A 114 14.07 -21.43 2.42
CA HIS A 114 13.39 -20.48 3.31
C HIS A 114 13.95 -20.54 4.74
N LYS A 115 14.31 -21.73 5.24
CA LYS A 115 14.99 -21.90 6.53
C LYS A 115 16.29 -21.10 6.58
N PHE A 116 17.11 -21.20 5.52
CA PHE A 116 18.34 -20.44 5.42
C PHE A 116 18.09 -18.92 5.42
N LEU A 117 17.10 -18.44 4.64
CA LEU A 117 16.79 -17.00 4.57
C LEU A 117 16.29 -16.47 5.92
N TYR A 118 15.29 -17.12 6.54
CA TYR A 118 14.69 -16.61 7.77
C TYR A 118 15.65 -16.64 8.96
N LYS A 119 16.55 -17.60 9.06
CA LYS A 119 17.61 -17.61 10.08
C LYS A 119 18.56 -16.41 9.99
N ASN A 120 18.65 -15.76 8.84
CA ASN A 120 19.49 -14.59 8.63
C ASN A 120 18.75 -13.24 8.80
N ILE A 121 17.43 -13.26 8.97
CA ILE A 121 16.62 -12.08 9.29
C ILE A 121 16.60 -11.93 10.82
N ASP A 122 16.90 -10.74 11.31
CA ASP A 122 16.94 -10.47 12.75
C ASP A 122 15.57 -10.09 13.31
N MET A 123 14.73 -9.38 12.50
CA MET A 123 13.40 -8.94 12.89
C MET A 123 12.47 -8.81 11.70
N MET A 124 11.20 -9.12 11.90
CA MET A 124 10.13 -8.82 10.96
C MET A 124 9.12 -7.85 11.58
N ILE A 125 8.69 -6.87 10.78
CA ILE A 125 7.62 -5.94 11.11
C ILE A 125 6.39 -6.37 10.32
N ALA A 126 5.33 -6.73 11.01
CA ALA A 126 4.02 -7.01 10.41
C ALA A 126 3.20 -5.72 10.37
N VAL A 127 2.61 -5.40 9.23
CA VAL A 127 1.80 -4.16 9.09
C VAL A 127 0.42 -4.27 9.74
N THR A 128 0.00 -5.49 10.13
CA THR A 128 -1.24 -5.78 10.88
C THR A 128 -1.02 -6.97 11.81
N ASN A 129 -1.90 -7.12 12.81
CA ASN A 129 -1.89 -8.31 13.68
C ASN A 129 -2.21 -9.58 12.88
N LEU A 130 -3.13 -9.50 11.91
CA LEU A 130 -3.40 -10.61 11.00
C LEU A 130 -2.14 -11.08 10.26
N VAL A 131 -1.32 -10.15 9.76
CA VAL A 131 -0.05 -10.50 9.10
C VAL A 131 0.92 -11.11 10.12
N LYS A 132 0.99 -10.60 11.36
CA LYS A 132 1.79 -11.20 12.44
C LYS A 132 1.39 -12.64 12.70
N GLU A 133 0.11 -12.91 12.90
CA GLU A 133 -0.44 -14.26 13.09
C GLU A 133 -0.08 -15.20 11.92
N GLN A 134 -0.18 -14.71 10.70
CA GLN A 134 0.23 -15.49 9.52
C GLN A 134 1.73 -15.80 9.51
N LEU A 135 2.57 -14.84 9.86
CA LEU A 135 4.02 -15.05 9.99
C LEU A 135 4.32 -16.08 11.09
N GLU A 136 3.65 -15.99 12.23
CA GLU A 136 3.79 -16.92 13.33
C GLU A 136 3.28 -18.32 12.99
N LYS A 137 2.23 -18.43 12.21
CA LYS A 137 1.67 -19.70 11.73
C LYS A 137 2.56 -20.38 10.69
N PHE A 138 3.05 -19.63 9.71
CA PHE A 138 3.67 -20.20 8.50
C PHE A 138 5.20 -20.24 8.53
N ILE A 139 5.85 -19.55 9.47
CA ILE A 139 7.30 -19.66 9.69
C ILE A 139 7.53 -20.55 10.92
N PRO A 140 8.22 -21.70 10.78
CA PRO A 140 8.52 -22.59 11.91
C PRO A 140 9.25 -21.85 13.03
N LYS A 141 8.91 -22.19 14.29
CA LYS A 141 9.39 -21.48 15.48
C LYS A 141 10.91 -21.47 15.63
N ASP A 142 11.58 -22.53 15.20
CA ASP A 142 13.04 -22.73 15.30
C ASP A 142 13.85 -21.83 14.35
N ILE A 143 13.19 -21.23 13.36
CA ILE A 143 13.83 -20.36 12.37
C ILE A 143 13.19 -18.97 12.31
N ARG A 144 12.14 -18.74 13.10
CA ARG A 144 11.34 -17.52 13.08
C ARG A 144 12.13 -16.36 13.67
N PRO A 145 12.32 -15.25 12.93
CA PRO A 145 12.84 -14.03 13.53
C PRO A 145 11.87 -13.46 14.56
N LYS A 146 12.32 -12.49 15.36
CA LYS A 146 11.40 -11.70 16.19
C LYS A 146 10.38 -11.01 15.29
N ILE A 147 9.09 -11.07 15.65
CA ILE A 147 8.01 -10.45 14.91
C ILE A 147 7.31 -9.43 15.79
N GLU A 148 7.16 -8.20 15.28
CA GLU A 148 6.40 -7.14 15.94
C GLU A 148 5.37 -6.54 14.98
N THR A 149 4.22 -6.13 15.49
CA THR A 149 3.25 -5.37 14.71
C THR A 149 3.58 -3.89 14.75
N SER A 150 3.59 -3.23 13.60
CA SER A 150 3.67 -1.78 13.49
C SER A 150 2.78 -1.33 12.34
N TYR A 151 1.70 -0.64 12.67
CA TYR A 151 0.76 -0.13 11.68
C TYR A 151 1.40 0.94 10.80
N ILE A 152 0.94 1.03 9.56
CA ILE A 152 1.39 2.02 8.59
C ILE A 152 0.70 3.35 8.89
N GLY A 153 1.47 4.43 8.95
CA GLY A 153 0.94 5.79 9.01
C GLY A 153 0.67 6.36 7.62
N ALA A 154 -0.36 7.20 7.49
CA ALA A 154 -0.59 8.03 6.33
C ALA A 154 -0.08 9.46 6.57
N ASN A 155 0.37 10.13 5.51
CA ASN A 155 0.72 11.54 5.57
C ASN A 155 -0.52 12.38 5.92
N THR A 156 -0.31 13.54 6.54
CA THR A 156 -1.41 14.50 6.75
C THR A 156 -1.69 15.20 5.43
N PRO A 157 -2.91 15.11 4.87
CA PRO A 157 -3.25 15.79 3.64
C PRO A 157 -3.34 17.31 3.84
N LYS A 158 -3.11 18.08 2.78
CA LYS A 158 -3.55 19.47 2.74
C LYS A 158 -5.08 19.47 2.72
N LEU A 159 -5.70 20.18 3.65
CA LEU A 159 -7.15 20.36 3.61
C LEU A 159 -7.50 21.46 2.59
N LEU A 160 -8.46 21.13 1.73
CA LEU A 160 -8.98 22.05 0.72
C LEU A 160 -9.97 23.03 1.36
N SER A 161 -9.96 24.29 0.90
CA SER A 161 -11.00 25.27 1.22
C SER A 161 -12.32 24.87 0.55
N ASN A 162 -13.41 25.49 0.99
CA ASN A 162 -14.73 25.27 0.38
C ASN A 162 -14.75 25.70 -1.09
N GLU A 163 -14.02 26.75 -1.45
CA GLU A 163 -13.89 27.23 -2.82
C GLU A 163 -13.13 26.21 -3.68
N GLU A 164 -12.01 25.65 -3.17
CA GLU A 164 -11.25 24.61 -3.86
C GLU A 164 -12.10 23.35 -4.05
N LYS A 165 -12.85 22.91 -3.02
CA LYS A 165 -13.78 21.76 -3.12
C LYS A 165 -14.89 22.00 -4.15
N ASN A 166 -15.51 23.16 -4.13
CA ASN A 166 -16.57 23.51 -5.09
C ASN A 166 -16.05 23.60 -6.52
N SER A 167 -14.86 24.15 -6.71
CA SER A 167 -14.20 24.20 -8.01
C SER A 167 -13.90 22.80 -8.54
N LEU A 168 -13.41 21.92 -7.67
CA LEU A 168 -13.10 20.54 -8.02
C LEU A 168 -14.38 19.74 -8.34
N LYS A 169 -15.45 19.88 -7.55
CA LYS A 169 -16.77 19.28 -7.86
C LYS A 169 -17.29 19.73 -9.24
N LYS A 170 -17.19 21.02 -9.54
CA LYS A 170 -17.62 21.56 -10.86
C LYS A 170 -16.82 20.97 -12.01
N SER A 171 -15.50 20.74 -11.85
CA SER A 171 -14.66 20.17 -12.91
C SER A 171 -15.07 18.74 -13.29
N PHE A 172 -15.75 18.03 -12.39
CA PHE A 172 -16.31 16.69 -12.61
C PHE A 172 -17.82 16.70 -12.90
N ASN A 173 -18.44 17.87 -13.10
CA ASN A 173 -19.90 18.03 -13.27
C ASN A 173 -20.69 17.39 -12.11
N ILE A 174 -20.18 17.53 -10.88
CA ILE A 174 -20.84 17.11 -9.64
C ILE A 174 -21.64 18.31 -9.11
N THR A 175 -22.94 18.11 -8.86
CA THR A 175 -23.86 19.16 -8.37
C THR A 175 -24.32 18.86 -6.95
N ASP A 176 -25.35 18.03 -6.81
CA ASP A 176 -26.01 17.68 -5.55
C ASP A 176 -26.04 16.15 -5.29
N GLU A 177 -25.29 15.39 -6.09
CA GLU A 177 -25.20 13.95 -5.91
C GLU A 177 -24.37 13.60 -4.68
N PHE A 178 -24.78 12.52 -3.98
CA PHE A 178 -23.95 11.84 -2.97
C PHE A 178 -22.79 11.15 -3.68
N ILE A 179 -21.56 11.41 -3.28
CA ILE A 179 -20.35 10.89 -3.95
C ILE A 179 -19.71 9.78 -3.15
N VAL A 180 -19.67 8.61 -3.76
CA VAL A 180 -18.93 7.43 -3.29
C VAL A 180 -17.58 7.36 -3.98
N CYS A 181 -16.48 7.47 -3.24
CA CYS A 181 -15.14 7.40 -3.81
C CYS A 181 -14.51 6.02 -3.58
N ILE A 182 -13.89 5.48 -4.62
CA ILE A 182 -13.05 4.28 -4.52
C ILE A 182 -11.69 4.56 -5.13
N VAL A 183 -10.62 4.36 -4.33
CA VAL A 183 -9.27 4.71 -4.72
C VAL A 183 -8.40 3.46 -4.77
N GLY A 184 -7.71 3.26 -5.89
CA GLY A 184 -6.78 2.16 -6.08
C GLY A 184 -6.62 1.76 -7.54
N ARG A 185 -5.77 0.77 -7.79
CA ARG A 185 -5.65 0.19 -9.14
C ARG A 185 -6.98 -0.43 -9.53
N ILE A 186 -7.40 -0.18 -10.77
CA ILE A 186 -8.64 -0.77 -11.29
C ILE A 186 -8.32 -2.20 -11.73
N GLU A 187 -8.72 -3.14 -10.90
CA GLU A 187 -8.55 -4.58 -11.09
C GLU A 187 -9.63 -5.35 -10.28
N GLU A 188 -10.05 -6.50 -10.73
CA GLU A 188 -11.16 -7.27 -10.13
C GLU A 188 -10.99 -7.48 -8.63
N ALA A 189 -9.76 -7.79 -8.18
CA ALA A 189 -9.44 -8.02 -6.78
C ALA A 189 -9.70 -6.80 -5.86
N LYS A 190 -9.83 -5.59 -6.43
CA LYS A 190 -10.11 -4.35 -5.70
C LYS A 190 -11.61 -4.06 -5.52
N GLY A 191 -12.48 -4.83 -6.19
CA GLY A 191 -13.92 -4.78 -5.95
C GLY A 191 -14.64 -3.54 -6.47
N GLN A 192 -14.08 -2.82 -7.47
CA GLN A 192 -14.77 -1.66 -8.07
C GLN A 192 -16.16 -2.03 -8.60
N HIS A 193 -16.30 -3.21 -9.21
CA HIS A 193 -17.56 -3.72 -9.71
C HIS A 193 -18.63 -3.85 -8.61
N ILE A 194 -18.25 -4.28 -7.41
CA ILE A 194 -19.18 -4.41 -6.26
C ILE A 194 -19.75 -3.02 -5.88
N VAL A 195 -18.87 -2.03 -5.75
CA VAL A 195 -19.28 -0.67 -5.40
C VAL A 195 -20.16 -0.04 -6.48
N LEU A 196 -19.78 -0.23 -7.75
CA LEU A 196 -20.55 0.30 -8.88
C LEU A 196 -21.93 -0.36 -8.98
N GLU A 197 -22.04 -1.66 -8.74
CA GLU A 197 -23.30 -2.39 -8.70
C GLU A 197 -24.21 -1.91 -7.58
N ALA A 198 -23.70 -1.74 -6.36
CA ALA A 198 -24.43 -1.18 -5.21
C ALA A 198 -24.94 0.24 -5.51
N VAL A 199 -24.07 1.11 -6.03
CA VAL A 199 -24.43 2.49 -6.40
C VAL A 199 -25.48 2.51 -7.49
N GLU A 200 -25.40 1.64 -8.50
CA GLU A 200 -26.41 1.55 -9.56
C GLU A 200 -27.77 1.08 -9.01
N SER A 201 -27.79 0.16 -8.05
CA SER A 201 -29.01 -0.27 -7.37
C SER A 201 -29.68 0.89 -6.60
N LEU A 202 -28.88 1.66 -5.85
CA LEU A 202 -29.36 2.86 -5.14
C LEU A 202 -29.87 3.94 -6.12
N ARG A 203 -29.20 4.12 -7.24
CA ARG A 203 -29.62 5.08 -8.28
C ARG A 203 -30.97 4.67 -8.89
N LYS A 204 -31.20 3.37 -9.15
CA LYS A 204 -32.49 2.85 -9.62
C LYS A 204 -33.61 3.04 -8.61
N SER A 205 -33.31 3.10 -7.32
CA SER A 205 -34.29 3.44 -6.27
C SER A 205 -34.55 4.94 -6.12
N GLY A 206 -33.97 5.79 -6.98
CA GLY A 206 -34.21 7.23 -7.03
C GLY A 206 -33.21 8.08 -6.23
N ILE A 207 -32.16 7.50 -5.68
CA ILE A 207 -31.12 8.24 -4.93
C ILE A 207 -30.19 8.92 -5.94
N LYS A 208 -29.93 10.22 -5.75
CA LYS A 208 -28.93 10.97 -6.53
C LYS A 208 -27.54 10.63 -6.02
N ILE A 209 -26.87 9.68 -6.67
CA ILE A 209 -25.59 9.13 -6.23
C ILE A 209 -24.67 8.86 -7.42
N LYS A 210 -23.38 9.08 -7.26
CA LYS A 210 -22.34 8.80 -8.26
C LYS A 210 -21.13 8.16 -7.60
N THR A 211 -20.44 7.33 -8.38
CA THR A 211 -19.12 6.79 -7.98
C THR A 211 -18.00 7.59 -8.61
N LEU A 212 -16.98 7.91 -7.83
CA LEU A 212 -15.72 8.51 -8.25
C LEU A 212 -14.63 7.42 -8.17
N VAL A 213 -14.31 6.80 -9.31
CA VAL A 213 -13.31 5.72 -9.42
C VAL A 213 -11.95 6.32 -9.73
N VAL A 214 -11.05 6.31 -8.74
CA VAL A 214 -9.75 6.97 -8.80
C VAL A 214 -8.64 5.94 -8.92
N GLY A 215 -7.90 5.94 -10.02
CA GLY A 215 -6.75 5.07 -10.24
C GLY A 215 -6.58 4.64 -11.70
N HIS A 216 -5.43 4.10 -12.01
CA HIS A 216 -5.17 3.53 -13.32
C HIS A 216 -5.58 2.07 -13.39
N TYR A 217 -5.91 1.58 -14.57
CA TYR A 217 -6.23 0.18 -14.80
C TYR A 217 -4.97 -0.67 -15.00
N MET A 218 -5.09 -1.95 -14.62
CA MET A 218 -4.09 -2.99 -14.88
C MET A 218 -4.54 -3.92 -16.01
N ASP A 219 -5.86 -4.05 -16.19
CA ASP A 219 -6.52 -4.80 -17.25
C ASP A 219 -7.47 -3.86 -18.01
N GLU A 220 -7.14 -3.61 -19.27
CA GLU A 220 -7.90 -2.69 -20.13
C GLU A 220 -9.31 -3.23 -20.46
N ASN A 221 -9.46 -4.56 -20.62
CA ASN A 221 -10.76 -5.16 -20.89
C ASN A 221 -11.69 -5.02 -19.67
N TYR A 222 -11.17 -5.28 -18.46
CA TYR A 222 -11.94 -5.09 -17.23
C TYR A 222 -12.36 -3.62 -17.06
N PHE A 223 -11.44 -2.69 -17.28
CA PHE A 223 -11.72 -1.25 -17.21
C PHE A 223 -12.79 -0.81 -18.21
N ASN A 224 -12.67 -1.22 -19.48
CA ASN A 224 -13.62 -0.85 -20.52
C ASN A 224 -15.01 -1.44 -20.23
N ASN A 225 -15.08 -2.68 -19.73
CA ASN A 225 -16.33 -3.30 -19.31
C ASN A 225 -17.02 -2.49 -18.20
N LEU A 226 -16.27 -2.07 -17.16
CA LEU A 226 -16.83 -1.25 -16.09
C LEU A 226 -17.33 0.10 -16.64
N LYS A 227 -16.52 0.80 -17.42
CA LYS A 227 -16.87 2.11 -17.96
C LYS A 227 -18.11 2.06 -18.87
N ASN A 228 -18.25 1.00 -19.66
CA ASN A 228 -19.41 0.80 -20.54
C ASN A 228 -20.67 0.43 -19.75
N SER A 229 -20.53 -0.36 -18.69
CA SER A 229 -21.66 -0.80 -17.83
C SER A 229 -22.15 0.32 -16.90
N TYR A 230 -21.28 1.24 -16.50
CA TYR A 230 -21.58 2.32 -15.56
C TYR A 230 -21.21 3.70 -16.12
N PRO A 231 -21.90 4.16 -17.22
CA PRO A 231 -21.55 5.40 -17.93
C PRO A 231 -21.84 6.68 -17.13
N ASN A 232 -22.64 6.58 -16.07
CA ASN A 232 -22.97 7.70 -15.18
C ASN A 232 -21.93 7.97 -14.11
N ASP A 233 -20.95 7.06 -13.92
CA ASP A 233 -19.91 7.17 -12.93
C ASP A 233 -18.62 7.76 -13.50
N ILE A 234 -17.78 8.31 -12.64
CA ILE A 234 -16.62 9.10 -13.03
C ILE A 234 -15.36 8.26 -12.88
N PHE A 235 -14.62 8.04 -13.96
CA PHE A 235 -13.33 7.35 -13.96
C PHE A 235 -12.23 8.37 -14.23
N THR A 236 -11.43 8.69 -13.19
CA THR A 236 -10.44 9.78 -13.27
C THR A 236 -9.11 9.37 -13.89
N GLY A 237 -8.81 8.05 -13.95
CA GLY A 237 -7.47 7.59 -14.22
C GLY A 237 -6.53 7.84 -13.03
N PHE A 238 -5.21 7.82 -13.28
CA PHE A 238 -4.22 8.07 -12.24
C PHE A 238 -4.26 9.53 -11.77
N VAL A 239 -4.30 9.71 -10.46
CA VAL A 239 -4.22 11.02 -9.80
C VAL A 239 -3.06 11.00 -8.80
N SER A 240 -2.19 11.99 -8.85
CA SER A 240 -1.03 12.09 -7.98
C SER A 240 -1.39 12.36 -6.52
N ASN A 241 -2.48 13.09 -6.28
CA ASN A 241 -2.97 13.42 -4.94
C ASN A 241 -4.45 13.00 -4.78
N PRO A 242 -4.74 11.71 -4.53
CA PRO A 242 -6.11 11.21 -4.43
C PRO A 242 -6.88 11.78 -3.23
N THR A 243 -6.19 12.32 -2.22
CA THR A 243 -6.82 12.91 -1.03
C THR A 243 -7.68 14.14 -1.37
N ASP A 244 -7.38 14.85 -2.46
CA ASP A 244 -8.22 15.98 -2.91
C ASP A 244 -9.60 15.48 -3.37
N LEU A 245 -9.62 14.33 -4.08
CA LEU A 245 -10.86 13.70 -4.53
C LEU A 245 -11.62 13.05 -3.38
N MET A 246 -10.93 12.50 -2.39
CA MET A 246 -11.57 12.03 -1.16
C MET A 246 -12.30 13.18 -0.45
N GLN A 247 -11.69 14.37 -0.37
CA GLN A 247 -12.27 15.54 0.32
C GLN A 247 -13.52 16.12 -0.34
N ILE A 248 -13.80 15.81 -1.59
CA ILE A 248 -15.05 16.18 -2.27
C ILE A 248 -16.08 15.08 -2.27
N SER A 249 -15.77 13.94 -1.67
CA SER A 249 -16.65 12.78 -1.58
C SER A 249 -17.33 12.70 -0.21
N ASP A 250 -18.50 12.09 -0.18
CA ASP A 250 -19.27 11.91 1.05
C ASP A 250 -18.82 10.65 1.81
N CYS A 251 -18.36 9.63 1.07
CA CYS A 251 -17.70 8.47 1.66
C CYS A 251 -16.61 7.89 0.76
N VAL A 252 -15.67 7.17 1.38
CA VAL A 252 -14.64 6.38 0.67
C VAL A 252 -14.86 4.90 0.99
N VAL A 253 -14.93 4.08 -0.07
CA VAL A 253 -15.18 2.64 0.04
C VAL A 253 -13.93 1.85 -0.32
N LEU A 254 -13.58 0.86 0.52
CA LEU A 254 -12.54 -0.12 0.25
C LEU A 254 -13.15 -1.52 0.17
N ALA A 255 -13.43 -1.96 -1.07
CA ALA A 255 -14.08 -3.24 -1.36
C ALA A 255 -13.12 -4.38 -1.71
N THR A 256 -11.85 -4.23 -1.39
CA THR A 256 -10.80 -5.22 -1.71
C THR A 256 -11.09 -6.56 -1.03
N LYS A 257 -11.08 -7.64 -1.79
CA LYS A 257 -11.36 -9.01 -1.30
C LYS A 257 -10.41 -9.47 -0.18
N LYS A 258 -9.14 -9.09 -0.26
CA LYS A 258 -8.09 -9.45 0.71
C LYS A 258 -7.14 -8.28 0.90
N GLU A 259 -7.58 -7.29 1.66
CA GLU A 259 -6.72 -6.15 1.98
C GLU A 259 -5.74 -6.50 3.10
N THR A 260 -4.48 -6.15 2.92
CA THR A 260 -3.46 -6.40 3.95
C THR A 260 -3.51 -5.35 5.04
N PHE A 261 -3.69 -4.08 4.68
CA PHE A 261 -3.77 -2.98 5.63
C PHE A 261 -4.97 -2.07 5.34
N GLY A 262 -4.99 -1.36 4.22
CA GLY A 262 -6.06 -0.43 3.87
C GLY A 262 -5.68 1.04 4.10
N LEU A 263 -4.48 1.44 3.65
CA LEU A 263 -3.96 2.81 3.82
C LEU A 263 -4.95 3.88 3.35
N VAL A 264 -5.70 3.60 2.28
CA VAL A 264 -6.75 4.48 1.72
C VAL A 264 -7.80 4.86 2.75
N LEU A 265 -8.19 3.95 3.65
CA LEU A 265 -9.16 4.24 4.73
C LEU A 265 -8.60 5.28 5.70
N ILE A 266 -7.32 5.14 6.09
CA ILE A 266 -6.67 6.11 7.00
C ILE A 266 -6.50 7.47 6.32
N GLU A 267 -6.18 7.49 5.02
CA GLU A 267 -6.09 8.71 4.22
C GLU A 267 -7.44 9.43 4.17
N ALA A 268 -8.54 8.70 3.94
CA ALA A 268 -9.89 9.24 3.96
C ALA A 268 -10.31 9.76 5.35
N MET A 269 -10.04 9.00 6.41
CA MET A 269 -10.30 9.43 7.79
C MET A 269 -9.54 10.72 8.14
N LYS A 270 -8.29 10.87 7.68
CA LYS A 270 -7.52 12.11 7.85
C LYS A 270 -8.07 13.30 7.07
N CYS A 271 -8.81 13.04 6.00
CA CYS A 271 -9.57 14.06 5.27
C CYS A 271 -10.91 14.41 5.95
N GLY A 272 -11.29 13.74 7.04
CA GLY A 272 -12.58 13.89 7.70
C GLY A 272 -13.73 13.27 6.92
N VAL A 273 -13.46 12.28 6.06
CA VAL A 273 -14.44 11.62 5.19
C VAL A 273 -14.84 10.27 5.80
N CYS A 274 -16.12 9.96 5.75
CA CYS A 274 -16.66 8.67 6.20
C CYS A 274 -16.07 7.52 5.40
N VAL A 275 -15.84 6.38 6.05
CA VAL A 275 -15.25 5.20 5.41
C VAL A 275 -16.10 3.96 5.53
N LEU A 276 -16.13 3.19 4.46
CA LEU A 276 -16.72 1.86 4.41
C LEU A 276 -15.64 0.87 4.01
N GLY A 277 -15.49 -0.21 4.76
CA GLY A 277 -14.49 -1.26 4.47
C GLY A 277 -15.11 -2.64 4.40
N SER A 278 -14.57 -3.51 3.55
CA SER A 278 -14.94 -4.93 3.60
C SER A 278 -14.53 -5.53 4.96
N ASN A 279 -15.37 -6.38 5.54
CA ASN A 279 -15.09 -7.08 6.81
C ASN A 279 -14.01 -8.18 6.64
N SER A 280 -12.91 -7.86 5.98
CA SER A 280 -11.84 -8.80 5.63
C SER A 280 -10.47 -8.14 5.68
N GLY A 281 -9.56 -8.72 6.46
CA GLY A 281 -8.17 -8.28 6.52
C GLY A 281 -7.95 -6.99 7.28
N GLY A 282 -7.15 -6.08 6.72
CA GLY A 282 -6.74 -4.82 7.36
C GLY A 282 -7.86 -3.89 7.80
N PRO A 283 -8.98 -3.73 7.05
CA PRO A 283 -10.11 -2.91 7.49
C PRO A 283 -10.63 -3.25 8.89
N LEU A 284 -10.60 -4.52 9.29
CA LEU A 284 -11.00 -4.97 10.63
C LEU A 284 -10.10 -4.44 11.77
N GLU A 285 -8.89 -3.99 11.44
CA GLU A 285 -7.96 -3.40 12.41
C GLU A 285 -7.95 -1.86 12.36
N ILE A 286 -8.66 -1.26 11.39
CA ILE A 286 -8.74 0.20 11.19
C ILE A 286 -10.11 0.74 11.59
N ILE A 287 -11.18 0.01 11.24
CA ILE A 287 -12.56 0.44 11.45
C ILE A 287 -13.12 -0.22 12.73
N ASP A 288 -13.55 0.59 13.70
CA ASP A 288 -14.43 0.19 14.77
C ASP A 288 -15.86 0.39 14.24
N ASP A 289 -16.51 -0.72 13.91
CA ASP A 289 -17.79 -0.74 13.17
C ASP A 289 -18.86 0.08 13.87
N GLU A 290 -19.66 0.81 13.10
CA GLU A 290 -20.69 1.77 13.54
C GLU A 290 -20.18 2.96 14.38
N LYS A 291 -18.83 3.08 14.63
CA LYS A 291 -18.26 4.20 15.39
C LYS A 291 -17.32 5.05 14.57
N THR A 292 -16.33 4.42 13.91
CA THR A 292 -15.33 5.14 13.12
C THR A 292 -15.50 4.95 11.62
N GLY A 293 -16.47 4.14 11.21
CA GLY A 293 -16.83 3.80 9.84
C GLY A 293 -17.77 2.61 9.85
N LEU A 294 -18.04 2.06 8.69
CA LEU A 294 -18.90 0.89 8.53
C LEU A 294 -18.13 -0.28 7.89
N LEU A 295 -18.44 -1.49 8.34
CA LEU A 295 -17.95 -2.73 7.75
C LEU A 295 -19.08 -3.43 6.99
N PHE A 296 -18.81 -3.88 5.79
CA PHE A 296 -19.75 -4.64 4.96
C PHE A 296 -19.19 -6.00 4.57
N GLU A 297 -20.06 -6.93 4.22
CA GLU A 297 -19.66 -8.27 3.81
C GLU A 297 -18.80 -8.23 2.53
N SER A 298 -17.61 -8.84 2.61
CA SER A 298 -16.65 -8.82 1.49
C SER A 298 -17.25 -9.47 0.25
N MET A 299 -17.18 -8.78 -0.88
CA MET A 299 -17.71 -9.20 -2.19
C MET A 299 -19.24 -9.27 -2.26
N ASN A 300 -19.95 -8.58 -1.36
CA ASN A 300 -21.39 -8.40 -1.40
C ASN A 300 -21.72 -6.96 -1.81
N SER A 301 -22.64 -6.78 -2.78
CA SER A 301 -23.12 -5.46 -3.25
C SER A 301 -24.45 -5.02 -2.62
N ASP A 302 -25.15 -5.92 -1.88
CA ASP A 302 -26.46 -5.68 -1.26
C ASP A 302 -26.40 -4.83 0.01
#